data_9c83b11ec8613d4cbb6d396896a5c2e2
#
_entry.id   9c83b11ec8613d4cbb6d396896a5c2e2
#
_cell.length_a   1.000
_cell.length_b   1.000
_cell.length_c   1.000
_cell.angle_alpha   90.00
_cell.angle_beta   90.00
_cell.angle_gamma   90.00
#
_symmetry.space_group_name_H-M   'P 1'
#
loop_
_entity.id
_entity.type
_entity.pdbx_description
1 polymer ?
#
loop_
_entity_poly.entity_id
_entity_poly.type
_entity_poly.pdbx_seq_one_letter_code
_entity_poly.pdbx_strand_id
1 'polypeptide(L)'
;MKAIETALSLTQAYKLGIERFEKMLGNEFAKAVESMNNTSTHIIVCGMGKSGLVGRKISSTLASTGTPSIFLHPAEAIHGDLGKVQKNSVVLLISYSGETGEIIALIPALKRLDVNIIALTGVKNSTLAIKSDIVLDLSLIHI
;
A
#
# COMPACT_ATOMS: atom_id res chain seq x y z
N MET A 1 -6.88 -32.97 17.81
CA MET A 1 -8.20 -32.38 17.52
C MET A 1 -8.16 -30.87 17.59
N LYS A 2 -7.77 -30.24 18.70
CA LYS A 2 -7.77 -28.77 18.86
C LYS A 2 -6.98 -27.99 17.76
N ALA A 3 -5.83 -28.51 17.31
CA ALA A 3 -5.05 -27.87 16.24
C ALA A 3 -5.77 -27.85 14.88
N ILE A 4 -6.45 -28.96 14.54
CA ILE A 4 -7.23 -29.06 13.29
C ILE A 4 -8.45 -28.13 13.35
N GLU A 5 -9.16 -28.10 14.48
CA GLU A 5 -10.30 -27.21 14.70
C GLU A 5 -9.88 -25.73 14.57
N THR A 6 -8.74 -25.36 15.16
CA THR A 6 -8.18 -24.00 15.03
C THR A 6 -7.82 -23.69 13.57
N ALA A 7 -7.20 -24.61 12.85
CA ALA A 7 -6.86 -24.43 11.44
C ALA A 7 -8.12 -24.26 10.56
N LEU A 8 -9.16 -25.04 10.80
CA LEU A 8 -10.43 -24.93 10.09
C LEU A 8 -11.13 -23.60 10.39
N SER A 9 -11.15 -23.17 11.66
CA SER A 9 -11.69 -21.86 12.05
C SER A 9 -10.97 -20.73 11.35
N LEU A 10 -9.63 -20.77 11.29
CA LEU A 10 -8.82 -19.79 10.59
C LEU A 10 -9.11 -19.77 9.09
N THR A 11 -9.22 -20.96 8.48
CA THR A 11 -9.59 -21.07 7.05
C THR A 11 -10.96 -20.45 6.76
N GLN A 12 -11.92 -20.63 7.67
CA GLN A 12 -13.24 -20.00 7.52
C GLN A 12 -13.17 -18.47 7.64
N ALA A 13 -12.35 -17.94 8.56
CA ALA A 13 -12.13 -16.51 8.70
C ALA A 13 -11.51 -15.91 7.41
N TYR A 14 -10.54 -16.61 6.80
CA TYR A 14 -9.96 -16.17 5.52
C TYR A 14 -10.99 -16.16 4.38
N LYS A 15 -11.88 -17.16 4.28
CA LYS A 15 -12.95 -17.16 3.27
C LYS A 15 -13.84 -15.91 3.41
N LEU A 16 -14.30 -15.63 4.63
CA LEU A 16 -15.09 -14.42 4.91
C LEU A 16 -14.33 -13.13 4.59
N GLY A 17 -13.03 -13.11 4.85
CA GLY A 17 -12.16 -11.99 4.48
C GLY A 17 -12.11 -11.75 2.97
N ILE A 18 -11.99 -12.82 2.17
CA ILE A 18 -11.98 -12.75 0.69
C ILE A 18 -13.33 -12.26 0.17
N GLU A 19 -14.46 -12.78 0.68
CA GLU A 19 -15.80 -12.34 0.29
C GLU A 19 -16.05 -10.84 0.60
N ARG A 20 -15.49 -10.34 1.71
CA ARG A 20 -15.53 -8.92 2.05
C ARG A 20 -14.67 -8.09 1.09
N PHE A 21 -13.47 -8.58 0.79
CA PHE A 21 -12.56 -7.93 -0.15
C PHE A 21 -13.18 -7.79 -1.54
N GLU A 22 -13.84 -8.83 -2.04
CA GLU A 22 -14.55 -8.80 -3.33
C GLU A 22 -15.56 -7.63 -3.40
N LYS A 23 -16.30 -7.39 -2.30
CA LYS A 23 -17.26 -6.28 -2.20
C LYS A 23 -16.61 -4.89 -2.15
N MET A 24 -15.31 -4.83 -1.84
CA MET A 24 -14.54 -3.58 -1.78
C MET A 24 -13.89 -3.23 -3.12
N LEU A 25 -13.84 -4.17 -4.07
CA LEU A 25 -13.31 -3.93 -5.41
C LEU A 25 -14.27 -2.99 -6.17
N GLY A 26 -13.95 -1.72 -6.19
CA GLY A 26 -14.76 -0.66 -6.77
C GLY A 26 -13.90 0.37 -7.52
N ASN A 27 -14.45 1.56 -7.71
CA ASN A 27 -13.83 2.63 -8.51
C ASN A 27 -12.43 3.02 -8.01
N GLU A 28 -12.20 3.05 -6.70
CA GLU A 28 -10.88 3.42 -6.15
C GLU A 28 -9.81 2.36 -6.50
N PHE A 29 -10.18 1.08 -6.48
CA PHE A 29 -9.29 0.02 -6.95
C PHE A 29 -8.98 0.17 -8.45
N ALA A 30 -10.01 0.42 -9.28
CA ALA A 30 -9.82 0.64 -10.72
C ALA A 30 -8.91 1.84 -11.00
N LYS A 31 -9.11 2.98 -10.31
CA LYS A 31 -8.24 4.17 -10.41
C LYS A 31 -6.80 3.87 -9.99
N ALA A 32 -6.61 3.08 -8.93
CA ALA A 32 -5.26 2.70 -8.49
C ALA A 32 -4.54 1.86 -9.55
N VAL A 33 -5.21 0.88 -10.12
CA VAL A 33 -4.66 0.03 -11.19
C VAL A 33 -4.36 0.89 -12.44
N GLU A 34 -5.26 1.75 -12.85
CA GLU A 34 -5.07 2.66 -13.98
C GLU A 34 -3.88 3.61 -13.76
N SER A 35 -3.78 4.20 -12.58
CA SER A 35 -2.65 5.06 -12.21
C SER A 35 -1.32 4.31 -12.27
N MET A 36 -1.26 3.07 -11.74
CA MET A 36 -0.06 2.24 -11.80
C MET A 36 0.29 1.82 -13.23
N ASN A 37 -0.70 1.52 -14.06
CA ASN A 37 -0.50 1.09 -15.44
C ASN A 37 -0.04 2.23 -16.35
N ASN A 38 -0.45 3.45 -16.07
CA ASN A 38 -0.14 4.63 -16.87
C ASN A 38 1.15 5.35 -16.46
N THR A 39 1.82 4.91 -15.39
CA THR A 39 3.09 5.53 -15.00
C THR A 39 4.19 5.22 -16.02
N SER A 40 4.94 6.24 -16.41
CA SER A 40 6.09 6.11 -17.30
C SER A 40 7.40 5.81 -16.56
N THR A 41 7.35 5.71 -15.23
CA THR A 41 8.50 5.51 -14.36
C THR A 41 8.33 4.26 -13.48
N HIS A 42 8.74 4.33 -12.23
CA HIS A 42 8.62 3.21 -11.31
C HIS A 42 7.40 3.36 -10.39
N ILE A 43 6.81 2.24 -10.02
CA ILE A 43 5.92 2.17 -8.86
C ILE A 43 6.80 2.07 -7.61
N ILE A 44 6.71 3.07 -6.74
CA ILE A 44 7.41 3.08 -5.46
C ILE A 44 6.48 2.48 -4.40
N VAL A 45 6.90 1.40 -3.77
CA VAL A 45 6.14 0.80 -2.66
C VAL A 45 6.85 1.10 -1.35
N CYS A 46 6.12 1.66 -0.39
CA CYS A 46 6.69 2.13 0.86
C CYS A 46 5.86 1.63 2.06
N GLY A 47 6.53 1.15 3.10
CA GLY A 47 5.88 0.65 4.31
C GLY A 47 6.88 0.36 5.42
N MET A 48 6.43 0.36 6.67
CA MET A 48 7.24 0.15 7.86
C MET A 48 6.95 -1.21 8.51
N GLY A 49 7.95 -1.85 9.10
CA GLY A 49 7.78 -3.10 9.84
C GLY A 49 7.09 -4.20 9.02
N LYS A 50 5.99 -4.78 9.52
CA LYS A 50 5.24 -5.84 8.83
C LYS A 50 4.64 -5.34 7.50
N SER A 51 4.13 -4.11 7.46
CA SER A 51 3.66 -3.48 6.23
C SER A 51 4.80 -3.31 5.21
N GLY A 52 6.02 -3.04 5.67
CA GLY A 52 7.21 -2.99 4.82
C GLY A 52 7.56 -4.35 4.22
N LEU A 53 7.45 -5.45 4.97
CA LEU A 53 7.65 -6.81 4.44
C LEU A 53 6.64 -7.14 3.34
N VAL A 54 5.37 -6.82 3.55
CA VAL A 54 4.33 -6.95 2.53
C VAL A 54 4.63 -6.07 1.32
N GLY A 55 5.03 -4.83 1.54
CA GLY A 55 5.42 -3.89 0.48
C GLY A 55 6.59 -4.39 -0.37
N ARG A 56 7.62 -4.98 0.24
CA ARG A 56 8.73 -5.62 -0.49
C ARG A 56 8.24 -6.77 -1.38
N LYS A 57 7.29 -7.59 -0.87
CA LYS A 57 6.71 -8.67 -1.66
C LYS A 57 5.88 -8.14 -2.83
N ILE A 58 5.08 -7.09 -2.62
CA ILE A 58 4.31 -6.43 -3.68
C ILE A 58 5.26 -5.89 -4.76
N SER A 59 6.27 -5.11 -4.38
CA SER A 59 7.25 -4.53 -5.30
C SER A 59 7.98 -5.61 -6.10
N SER A 60 8.45 -6.67 -5.46
CA SER A 60 9.10 -7.80 -6.13
C SER A 60 8.16 -8.51 -7.11
N THR A 61 6.88 -8.67 -6.76
CA THR A 61 5.89 -9.31 -7.63
C THR A 61 5.62 -8.45 -8.86
N LEU A 62 5.41 -7.14 -8.69
CA LEU A 62 5.24 -6.19 -9.80
C LEU A 62 6.43 -6.26 -10.77
N ALA A 63 7.66 -6.18 -10.24
CA ALA A 63 8.88 -6.25 -11.05
C ALA A 63 8.99 -7.58 -11.82
N SER A 64 8.66 -8.71 -11.18
CA SER A 64 8.73 -10.03 -11.82
C SER A 64 7.65 -10.25 -12.90
N THR A 65 6.58 -9.47 -12.88
CA THR A 65 5.50 -9.51 -13.86
C THR A 65 5.59 -8.40 -14.92
N GLY A 66 6.73 -7.71 -15.00
CA GLY A 66 7.01 -6.72 -16.04
C GLY A 66 6.64 -5.28 -15.69
N THR A 67 6.18 -5.00 -14.47
CA THR A 67 5.90 -3.65 -14.00
C THR A 67 7.06 -3.10 -13.16
N PRO A 68 7.81 -2.10 -13.62
CA PRO A 68 8.95 -1.56 -12.88
C PRO A 68 8.53 -1.07 -11.50
N SER A 69 9.12 -1.63 -10.45
CA SER A 69 8.79 -1.28 -9.07
C SER A 69 10.01 -1.31 -8.16
N ILE A 70 10.05 -0.40 -7.20
CA ILE A 70 11.11 -0.27 -6.19
C ILE A 70 10.46 -0.21 -4.81
N PHE A 71 11.00 -0.98 -3.86
CA PHE A 71 10.65 -0.78 -2.46
C PHE A 71 11.52 0.31 -1.84
N LEU A 72 10.89 1.28 -1.19
CA LEU A 72 11.52 2.38 -0.49
C LEU A 72 11.20 2.31 1.01
N HIS A 73 12.22 2.14 1.85
CA HIS A 73 12.00 2.16 3.29
C HIS A 73 11.78 3.61 3.77
N PRO A 74 10.72 3.91 4.56
CA PRO A 74 10.39 5.29 4.92
C PRO A 74 11.53 6.02 5.65
N ALA A 75 12.21 5.36 6.56
CA ALA A 75 13.34 5.95 7.28
C ALA A 75 14.53 6.27 6.33
N GLU A 76 14.85 5.39 5.40
CA GLU A 76 15.92 5.62 4.40
C GLU A 76 15.53 6.77 3.46
N ALA A 77 14.26 6.88 3.10
CA ALA A 77 13.75 7.98 2.28
C ALA A 77 14.00 9.34 2.93
N ILE A 78 13.75 9.47 4.24
CA ILE A 78 14.01 10.72 4.99
C ILE A 78 15.49 11.07 5.00
N HIS A 79 16.37 10.07 4.97
CA HIS A 79 17.83 10.25 5.04
C HIS A 79 18.53 10.29 3.68
N GLY A 80 17.80 10.45 2.57
CA GLY A 80 18.41 10.69 1.26
C GLY A 80 17.86 9.85 0.11
N ASP A 81 17.29 8.68 0.38
CA ASP A 81 16.79 7.74 -0.64
C ASP A 81 15.53 8.26 -1.39
N LEU A 82 14.97 9.39 -0.96
CA LEU A 82 13.87 10.05 -1.66
C LEU A 82 14.23 10.43 -3.11
N GLY A 83 15.52 10.55 -3.43
CA GLY A 83 16.01 10.73 -4.80
C GLY A 83 15.66 9.60 -5.78
N LYS A 84 15.22 8.43 -5.27
CA LYS A 84 14.69 7.32 -6.09
C LYS A 84 13.29 7.61 -6.63
N VAL A 85 12.59 8.58 -6.05
CA VAL A 85 11.23 8.98 -6.46
C VAL A 85 11.33 10.03 -7.53
N GLN A 86 10.89 9.70 -8.73
CA GLN A 86 10.91 10.61 -9.89
C GLN A 86 9.54 11.27 -10.06
N LYS A 87 9.52 12.42 -10.74
CA LYS A 87 8.26 13.02 -11.18
C LYS A 87 7.45 12.01 -12.00
N ASN A 88 6.15 12.00 -11.84
CA ASN A 88 5.20 11.04 -12.45
C ASN A 88 5.34 9.58 -11.94
N SER A 89 6.12 9.32 -10.90
CA SER A 89 6.04 8.04 -10.19
C SER A 89 4.68 7.88 -9.51
N VAL A 90 4.28 6.63 -9.32
CA VAL A 90 3.17 6.29 -8.43
C VAL A 90 3.75 5.76 -7.12
N VAL A 91 3.29 6.27 -5.99
CA VAL A 91 3.79 5.88 -4.67
C VAL A 91 2.68 5.20 -3.88
N LEU A 92 2.83 3.89 -3.65
CA LEU A 92 1.95 3.10 -2.78
C LEU A 92 2.48 3.14 -1.35
N LEU A 93 1.79 3.85 -0.47
CA LEU A 93 2.10 3.95 0.96
C LEU A 93 1.24 2.96 1.76
N ILE A 94 1.88 2.06 2.50
CA ILE A 94 1.21 1.00 3.25
C ILE A 94 1.31 1.27 4.75
N SER A 95 0.19 1.61 5.39
CA SER A 95 0.07 1.79 6.83
C SER A 95 -1.34 1.45 7.30
N TYR A 96 -1.49 0.37 8.09
CA TYR A 96 -2.82 -0.04 8.55
C TYR A 96 -3.51 1.05 9.37
N SER A 97 -2.80 1.68 10.33
CA SER A 97 -3.33 2.81 11.11
C SER A 97 -3.47 4.09 10.30
N GLY A 98 -2.68 4.23 9.21
CA GLY A 98 -2.55 5.46 8.46
C GLY A 98 -1.90 6.62 9.22
N GLU A 99 -1.29 6.34 10.39
CA GLU A 99 -0.67 7.31 11.30
C GLU A 99 0.81 6.99 11.59
N THR A 100 1.46 6.13 10.79
CA THR A 100 2.88 5.82 10.94
C THR A 100 3.71 7.07 10.69
N GLY A 101 4.43 7.55 11.71
CA GLY A 101 5.12 8.86 11.71
C GLY A 101 6.07 9.03 10.53
N GLU A 102 6.88 8.02 10.23
CA GLU A 102 7.87 8.04 9.14
C GLU A 102 7.18 8.12 7.75
N ILE A 103 6.02 7.48 7.59
CA ILE A 103 5.24 7.56 6.34
C ILE A 103 4.61 8.94 6.21
N ILE A 104 4.01 9.47 7.28
CA ILE A 104 3.40 10.79 7.28
C ILE A 104 4.43 11.88 6.99
N ALA A 105 5.65 11.75 7.54
CA ALA A 105 6.73 12.70 7.29
C ALA A 105 7.18 12.78 5.82
N LEU A 106 6.97 11.72 5.03
CA LEU A 106 7.30 11.72 3.60
C LEU A 106 6.30 12.48 2.74
N ILE A 107 5.03 12.56 3.14
CA ILE A 107 3.95 13.08 2.31
C ILE A 107 4.22 14.50 1.78
N PRO A 108 4.71 15.46 2.59
CA PRO A 108 5.01 16.79 2.07
C PRO A 108 6.07 16.81 0.96
N ALA A 109 7.07 15.94 1.07
CA ALA A 109 8.12 15.82 0.07
C ALA A 109 7.59 15.15 -1.21
N LEU A 110 6.80 14.09 -1.08
CA LEU A 110 6.15 13.42 -2.21
C LEU A 110 5.23 14.38 -2.98
N LYS A 111 4.45 15.19 -2.27
CA LYS A 111 3.58 16.20 -2.92
C LYS A 111 4.37 17.26 -3.68
N ARG A 112 5.56 17.66 -3.20
CA ARG A 112 6.44 18.58 -3.95
C ARG A 112 7.02 17.94 -5.21
N LEU A 113 7.16 16.62 -5.26
CA LEU A 113 7.62 15.89 -6.44
C LEU A 113 6.51 15.64 -7.47
N ASP A 114 5.28 16.06 -7.16
CA ASP A 114 4.12 15.91 -8.05
C ASP A 114 3.90 14.44 -8.47
N VAL A 115 3.92 13.54 -7.49
CA VAL A 115 3.67 12.12 -7.65
C VAL A 115 2.25 11.76 -7.23
N ASN A 116 1.67 10.71 -7.82
CA ASN A 116 0.37 10.20 -7.41
C ASN A 116 0.53 9.29 -6.19
N ILE A 117 -0.11 9.62 -5.08
CA ILE A 117 -0.02 8.90 -3.81
C ILE A 117 -1.24 7.99 -3.65
N ILE A 118 -1.00 6.69 -3.56
CA ILE A 118 -2.01 5.69 -3.25
C ILE A 118 -1.80 5.23 -1.80
N ALA A 119 -2.81 5.39 -0.96
CA ALA A 119 -2.81 4.85 0.40
C ALA A 119 -3.42 3.45 0.43
N LEU A 120 -2.74 2.51 1.10
CA LEU A 120 -3.29 1.22 1.50
C LEU A 120 -3.41 1.21 3.03
N THR A 121 -4.62 1.43 3.55
CA THR A 121 -4.86 1.67 4.99
C THR A 121 -6.15 1.03 5.50
N GLY A 122 -6.20 0.68 6.78
CA GLY A 122 -7.41 0.20 7.45
C GLY A 122 -8.25 1.32 8.10
N VAL A 123 -7.83 2.60 7.98
CA VAL A 123 -8.52 3.74 8.63
C VAL A 123 -8.77 4.84 7.61
N LYS A 124 -10.00 4.94 7.12
CA LYS A 124 -10.42 5.90 6.07
C LYS A 124 -10.19 7.36 6.41
N ASN A 125 -10.26 7.71 7.69
CA ASN A 125 -10.12 9.09 8.17
C ASN A 125 -8.72 9.37 8.74
N SER A 126 -7.74 8.51 8.45
CA SER A 126 -6.36 8.71 8.88
C SER A 126 -5.68 9.84 8.11
N THR A 127 -4.61 10.36 8.69
CA THR A 127 -3.78 11.40 8.07
C THR A 127 -3.27 10.95 6.70
N LEU A 128 -2.86 9.68 6.57
CA LEU A 128 -2.43 9.10 5.30
C LEU A 128 -3.56 9.11 4.26
N ALA A 129 -4.76 8.61 4.63
CA ALA A 129 -5.90 8.57 3.73
C ALA A 129 -6.31 9.96 3.23
N ILE A 130 -6.43 10.93 4.16
CA ILE A 130 -6.85 12.31 3.84
C ILE A 130 -5.86 13.00 2.89
N LYS A 131 -4.56 12.68 3.00
CA LYS A 131 -3.51 13.33 2.21
C LYS A 131 -3.14 12.60 0.93
N SER A 132 -3.73 11.43 0.66
CA SER A 132 -3.48 10.64 -0.55
C SER A 132 -4.49 10.96 -1.66
N ASP A 133 -4.11 10.67 -2.89
CA ASP A 133 -4.95 10.92 -4.08
C ASP A 133 -5.94 9.77 -4.31
N ILE A 134 -5.55 8.55 -3.94
CA ILE A 134 -6.38 7.34 -4.01
C ILE A 134 -6.26 6.59 -2.69
N VAL A 135 -7.37 6.05 -2.19
CA VAL A 135 -7.40 5.29 -0.93
C VAL A 135 -7.94 3.88 -1.17
N LEU A 136 -7.09 2.89 -0.93
CA LEU A 136 -7.45 1.48 -0.88
C LEU A 136 -7.72 1.09 0.58
N ASP A 137 -8.99 0.91 0.90
CA ASP A 137 -9.45 0.66 2.26
C ASP A 137 -9.35 -0.81 2.64
N LEU A 138 -8.68 -1.13 3.74
CA LEU A 138 -8.55 -2.47 4.31
C LEU A 138 -9.40 -2.67 5.58
N SER A 139 -10.24 -1.73 5.96
CA SER A 139 -10.97 -1.75 7.24
C SER A 139 -11.88 -2.97 7.43
N LEU A 140 -12.40 -3.53 6.33
CA LEU A 140 -13.28 -4.69 6.35
C LEU A 140 -12.54 -6.04 6.34
N ILE A 141 -11.21 -6.04 6.19
CA ILE A 141 -10.39 -7.26 6.08
C ILE A 141 -9.80 -7.66 7.45
N HIS A 142 -10.28 -7.09 8.54
CA HIS A 142 -9.81 -7.48 9.87
C HIS A 142 -10.30 -8.88 10.22
N ILE A 143 -9.34 -9.81 10.28
CA ILE A 143 -9.54 -11.20 10.72
C ILE A 143 -9.20 -11.33 12.19
#